data_25dc097135d4469f74d66153cbe9ef87
#
_entry.id   25dc097135d4469f74d66153cbe9ef87
#
_cell.length_a   1.000
_cell.length_b   1.000
_cell.length_c   1.000
_cell.angle_alpha   90.00
_cell.angle_beta   90.00
_cell.angle_gamma   90.00
#
_symmetry.space_group_name_H-M   'P 1'
#
loop_
_entity.id
_entity.type
_entity.pdbx_description
1 polymer ?
#
loop_
_entity_poly.entity_id
_entity_poly.type
_entity_poly.pdbx_seq_one_letter_code
_entity_poly.pdbx_strand_id
1 'polypeptide(L)'
;MQADPGARAFQMKTAIVGAGAMGSLFGALLHEAGADVWVLDTRQEHIDAIKQRGLSVEAAGQTRTVRVPAVTRAEEIGPVDLVIVFVKSTGTEAAAETCTRLAGKRGLVLTLQNGLGNAEVIAEHVEAGRIVAGTTAQGATLLGPGALRHAGGGTTHLGMWAGGSSDAARPVVDLFNAAGIETLLVEDVASLIWNKLLVNVGINAITALTGITNGELLDLEVTRTLCRMAVQEAESLARALGIQVMDHAVEHVFEVARATGANRSSMGQDVDHHRMTEIRMMNGKIAELAREHGRHAPVNFALSALIETLQAHYPR
;
A
#
# COMPACT_ATOMS: atom_id res chain seq x y z
N MET A 1 -20.56 -8.26 33.38
CA MET A 1 -20.30 -9.11 32.19
C MET A 1 -19.52 -8.22 31.23
N GLN A 2 -18.19 -8.29 31.25
CA GLN A 2 -17.35 -7.57 30.28
C GLN A 2 -17.57 -8.25 28.92
N ALA A 3 -18.01 -7.46 27.93
CA ALA A 3 -18.13 -7.96 26.56
C ALA A 3 -16.75 -8.39 26.05
N ASP A 4 -16.68 -9.55 25.40
CA ASP A 4 -15.49 -10.08 24.77
C ASP A 4 -14.93 -9.02 23.80
N PRO A 5 -13.65 -8.60 23.93
CA PRO A 5 -13.05 -7.62 23.04
C PRO A 5 -13.10 -8.05 21.57
N GLY A 6 -13.01 -9.37 21.30
CA GLY A 6 -13.12 -9.92 19.96
C GLY A 6 -14.50 -9.73 19.31
N ALA A 7 -15.57 -9.82 20.07
CA ALA A 7 -16.93 -9.65 19.56
C ALA A 7 -17.26 -8.21 19.12
N ARG A 8 -16.53 -7.19 19.65
CA ARG A 8 -16.68 -5.79 19.24
C ARG A 8 -15.88 -5.46 17.97
N ALA A 9 -14.75 -6.13 17.75
CA ALA A 9 -13.89 -5.87 16.60
C ALA A 9 -14.60 -6.16 15.26
N PHE A 10 -15.47 -7.18 15.20
CA PHE A 10 -16.18 -7.57 13.99
C PHE A 10 -17.51 -6.81 13.74
N GLN A 11 -17.84 -5.81 14.56
CA GLN A 11 -19.04 -4.99 14.36
C GLN A 11 -18.84 -3.87 13.33
N MET A 12 -17.61 -3.63 12.85
CA MET A 12 -17.32 -2.64 11.82
C MET A 12 -17.66 -3.18 10.43
N LYS A 13 -18.70 -2.62 9.79
CA LYS A 13 -18.93 -2.87 8.37
C LYS A 13 -17.82 -2.22 7.56
N THR A 14 -17.17 -2.99 6.73
CA THR A 14 -15.94 -2.58 6.03
C THR A 14 -16.10 -2.70 4.52
N ALA A 15 -15.68 -1.69 3.77
CA ALA A 15 -15.54 -1.75 2.33
C ALA A 15 -14.07 -1.63 1.92
N ILE A 16 -13.61 -2.49 1.02
CA ILE A 16 -12.28 -2.42 0.42
C ILE A 16 -12.42 -1.90 -1.00
N VAL A 17 -11.89 -0.72 -1.26
CA VAL A 17 -11.89 -0.09 -2.57
C VAL A 17 -10.59 -0.41 -3.30
N GLY A 18 -10.70 -1.21 -4.36
CA GLY A 18 -9.60 -1.79 -5.10
C GLY A 18 -9.32 -3.24 -4.69
N ALA A 19 -10.00 -4.20 -5.34
CA ALA A 19 -9.76 -5.63 -5.17
C ALA A 19 -8.57 -6.12 -6.01
N GLY A 20 -7.45 -5.38 -6.00
CA GLY A 20 -6.16 -5.86 -6.48
C GLY A 20 -5.63 -6.99 -5.60
N ALA A 21 -4.34 -7.32 -5.73
CA ALA A 21 -3.73 -8.38 -4.92
C ALA A 21 -3.89 -8.14 -3.41
N MET A 22 -3.56 -6.92 -2.95
CA MET A 22 -3.64 -6.56 -1.53
C MET A 22 -5.07 -6.44 -1.04
N GLY A 23 -5.94 -5.74 -1.80
CA GLY A 23 -7.34 -5.59 -1.40
C GLY A 23 -8.08 -6.94 -1.36
N SER A 24 -7.81 -7.84 -2.30
CA SER A 24 -8.33 -9.20 -2.27
C SER A 24 -7.79 -10.02 -1.09
N LEU A 25 -6.50 -9.89 -0.76
CA LEU A 25 -5.91 -10.56 0.41
C LEU A 25 -6.57 -10.11 1.71
N PHE A 26 -6.64 -8.79 1.94
CA PHE A 26 -7.25 -8.24 3.15
C PHE A 26 -8.75 -8.59 3.23
N GLY A 27 -9.47 -8.52 2.10
CA GLY A 27 -10.85 -8.96 2.01
C GLY A 27 -11.06 -10.41 2.42
N ALA A 28 -10.17 -11.30 1.95
CA ALA A 28 -10.21 -12.71 2.33
C ALA A 28 -9.95 -12.91 3.83
N LEU A 29 -8.88 -12.33 4.36
CA LEU A 29 -8.49 -12.49 5.77
C LEU A 29 -9.57 -11.96 6.73
N LEU A 30 -10.10 -10.77 6.45
CA LEU A 30 -11.18 -10.17 7.25
C LEU A 30 -12.46 -11.00 7.17
N HIS A 31 -12.82 -11.49 5.99
CA HIS A 31 -14.02 -12.31 5.80
C HIS A 31 -13.92 -13.67 6.51
N GLU A 32 -12.78 -14.33 6.42
CA GLU A 32 -12.51 -15.62 7.10
C GLU A 32 -12.58 -15.47 8.62
N ALA A 33 -12.20 -14.31 9.15
CA ALA A 33 -12.32 -13.98 10.57
C ALA A 33 -13.77 -13.64 11.01
N GLY A 34 -14.71 -13.54 10.08
CA GLY A 34 -16.12 -13.25 10.36
C GLY A 34 -16.51 -11.78 10.33
N ALA A 35 -15.65 -10.90 9.79
CA ALA A 35 -15.99 -9.49 9.62
C ALA A 35 -17.01 -9.27 8.48
N ASP A 36 -17.89 -8.27 8.63
CA ASP A 36 -18.76 -7.78 7.55
C ASP A 36 -17.92 -6.95 6.57
N VAL A 37 -17.33 -7.62 5.59
CA VAL A 37 -16.43 -7.00 4.61
C VAL A 37 -16.89 -7.22 3.18
N TRP A 38 -16.79 -6.17 2.38
CA TRP A 38 -17.12 -6.12 0.96
C TRP A 38 -15.92 -5.68 0.15
N VAL A 39 -15.66 -6.31 -0.99
CA VAL A 39 -14.64 -5.84 -1.94
C VAL A 39 -15.29 -5.18 -3.15
N LEU A 40 -14.76 -4.02 -3.53
CA LEU A 40 -15.21 -3.20 -4.65
C LEU A 40 -14.07 -3.05 -5.65
N ASP A 41 -14.30 -3.37 -6.91
CA ASP A 41 -13.35 -3.14 -8.00
C ASP A 41 -14.10 -2.87 -9.31
N THR A 42 -13.55 -2.05 -10.17
CA THR A 42 -14.13 -1.73 -11.49
C THR A 42 -13.94 -2.84 -12.52
N ARG A 43 -13.03 -3.79 -12.27
CA ARG A 43 -12.76 -4.91 -13.17
C ARG A 43 -13.85 -5.97 -13.07
N GLN A 44 -14.81 -5.90 -13.98
CA GLN A 44 -15.99 -6.80 -14.00
C GLN A 44 -15.57 -8.27 -13.97
N GLU A 45 -14.62 -8.70 -14.81
CA GLU A 45 -14.14 -10.08 -14.90
C GLU A 45 -13.64 -10.61 -13.54
N HIS A 46 -12.91 -9.77 -12.79
CA HIS A 46 -12.39 -10.15 -11.47
C HIS A 46 -13.52 -10.34 -10.46
N ILE A 47 -14.47 -9.41 -10.44
CA ILE A 47 -15.63 -9.47 -9.53
C ILE A 47 -16.54 -10.65 -9.88
N ASP A 48 -16.80 -10.91 -11.16
CA ASP A 48 -17.61 -12.04 -11.60
C ASP A 48 -16.97 -13.38 -11.21
N ALA A 49 -15.64 -13.49 -11.35
CA ALA A 49 -14.91 -14.67 -10.91
C ALA A 49 -15.08 -14.92 -9.39
N ILE A 50 -14.97 -13.86 -8.56
CA ILE A 50 -15.17 -13.95 -7.11
C ILE A 50 -16.62 -14.35 -6.79
N LYS A 51 -17.61 -13.73 -7.44
CA LYS A 51 -19.02 -14.04 -7.23
C LYS A 51 -19.35 -15.50 -7.56
N GLN A 52 -18.84 -16.00 -8.67
CA GLN A 52 -19.17 -17.33 -9.19
C GLN A 52 -18.46 -18.46 -8.45
N ARG A 53 -17.16 -18.30 -8.23
CA ARG A 53 -16.28 -19.38 -7.74
C ARG A 53 -15.72 -19.12 -6.34
N GLY A 54 -15.87 -17.92 -5.81
CA GLY A 54 -15.13 -17.44 -4.65
C GLY A 54 -13.72 -16.98 -5.04
N LEU A 55 -13.06 -16.34 -4.10
CA LEU A 55 -11.68 -15.89 -4.22
C LEU A 55 -10.73 -17.04 -3.86
N SER A 56 -9.94 -17.48 -4.82
CA SER A 56 -8.91 -18.52 -4.61
C SER A 56 -7.67 -17.88 -4.00
N VAL A 57 -7.25 -18.36 -2.83
CA VAL A 57 -6.08 -17.87 -2.09
C VAL A 57 -5.07 -19.00 -1.95
N GLU A 58 -3.94 -18.89 -2.64
CA GLU A 58 -2.80 -19.78 -2.48
C GLU A 58 -1.88 -19.24 -1.37
N ALA A 59 -1.54 -20.05 -0.38
CA ALA A 59 -0.62 -19.72 0.70
C ALA A 59 0.11 -20.97 1.17
N ALA A 60 1.43 -20.91 1.36
CA ALA A 60 2.26 -22.01 1.84
C ALA A 60 2.02 -23.35 1.11
N GLY A 61 1.81 -23.31 -0.21
CA GLY A 61 1.56 -24.49 -1.04
C GLY A 61 0.14 -25.08 -0.93
N GLN A 62 -0.75 -24.43 -0.20
CA GLN A 62 -2.15 -24.81 -0.09
C GLN A 62 -3.04 -23.77 -0.74
N THR A 63 -4.15 -24.20 -1.34
CA THR A 63 -5.14 -23.31 -1.93
C THR A 63 -6.46 -23.44 -1.21
N ARG A 64 -7.07 -22.34 -0.82
CA ARG A 64 -8.40 -22.27 -0.22
C ARG A 64 -9.29 -21.28 -0.99
N THR A 65 -10.58 -21.45 -0.85
CA THR A 65 -11.58 -20.59 -1.50
C THR A 65 -12.36 -19.80 -0.47
N VAL A 66 -12.39 -18.48 -0.62
CA VAL A 66 -13.08 -17.54 0.26
C VAL A 66 -14.23 -16.89 -0.48
N ARG A 67 -15.45 -16.93 0.08
CA ARG A 67 -16.66 -16.36 -0.55
C ARG A 67 -16.94 -14.95 -0.05
N VAL A 68 -15.94 -14.06 -0.19
CA VAL A 68 -16.11 -12.66 0.19
C VAL A 68 -17.11 -11.96 -0.74
N PRO A 69 -18.05 -11.16 -0.21
CA PRO A 69 -18.95 -10.32 -1.00
C PRO A 69 -18.16 -9.36 -1.90
N ALA A 70 -18.48 -9.34 -3.19
CA ALA A 70 -17.75 -8.58 -4.18
C ALA A 70 -18.70 -7.84 -5.12
N VAL A 71 -18.43 -6.57 -5.41
CA VAL A 71 -19.31 -5.71 -6.23
C VAL A 71 -18.50 -4.80 -7.13
N THR A 72 -19.13 -4.27 -8.18
CA THR A 72 -18.53 -3.27 -9.07
C THR A 72 -19.05 -1.85 -8.80
N ARG A 73 -20.07 -1.69 -7.97
CA ARG A 73 -20.68 -0.40 -7.66
C ARG A 73 -20.80 -0.20 -6.15
N ALA A 74 -20.42 0.97 -5.68
CA ALA A 74 -20.45 1.32 -4.25
C ALA A 74 -21.89 1.32 -3.67
N GLU A 75 -22.89 1.62 -4.49
CA GLU A 75 -24.30 1.66 -4.10
C GLU A 75 -24.82 0.31 -3.60
N GLU A 76 -24.22 -0.79 -4.06
CA GLU A 76 -24.56 -2.15 -3.64
C GLU A 76 -24.10 -2.44 -2.18
N ILE A 77 -23.13 -1.68 -1.66
CA ILE A 77 -22.61 -1.84 -0.30
C ILE A 77 -23.41 -1.02 0.71
N GLY A 78 -23.72 0.23 0.33
CA GLY A 78 -24.28 1.23 1.25
C GLY A 78 -23.26 1.75 2.27
N PRO A 79 -23.73 2.49 3.32
CA PRO A 79 -22.84 3.09 4.31
C PRO A 79 -22.01 2.06 5.08
N VAL A 80 -20.75 2.41 5.38
CA VAL A 80 -19.80 1.57 6.13
C VAL A 80 -19.10 2.36 7.23
N ASP A 81 -18.54 1.65 8.20
CA ASP A 81 -17.76 2.23 9.31
C ASP A 81 -16.29 2.43 8.92
N LEU A 82 -15.78 1.61 7.99
CA LEU A 82 -14.41 1.66 7.52
C LEU A 82 -14.36 1.47 6.00
N VAL A 83 -13.64 2.35 5.32
CA VAL A 83 -13.22 2.15 3.93
C VAL A 83 -11.71 1.93 3.89
N ILE A 84 -11.26 0.85 3.26
CA ILE A 84 -9.84 0.56 3.05
C ILE A 84 -9.49 0.77 1.58
N VAL A 85 -8.52 1.63 1.29
CA VAL A 85 -8.12 1.98 -0.07
C VAL A 85 -6.89 1.17 -0.48
N PHE A 86 -7.05 0.33 -1.51
CA PHE A 86 -5.99 -0.48 -2.12
C PHE A 86 -5.91 -0.34 -3.64
N VAL A 87 -6.48 0.71 -4.20
CA VAL A 87 -6.24 1.02 -5.62
C VAL A 87 -4.78 1.40 -5.85
N LYS A 88 -4.30 1.26 -7.09
CA LYS A 88 -3.02 1.90 -7.47
C LYS A 88 -3.16 3.41 -7.31
N SER A 89 -2.06 4.09 -7.01
CA SER A 89 -2.04 5.55 -6.74
C SER A 89 -2.69 6.40 -7.86
N THR A 90 -2.65 5.92 -9.11
CA THR A 90 -3.34 6.56 -10.23
C THR A 90 -4.88 6.54 -10.13
N GLY A 91 -5.42 5.70 -9.27
CA GLY A 91 -6.86 5.60 -9.02
C GLY A 91 -7.31 6.24 -7.70
N THR A 92 -6.39 6.88 -6.95
CA THR A 92 -6.70 7.39 -5.59
C THR A 92 -7.76 8.47 -5.62
N GLU A 93 -7.75 9.37 -6.60
CA GLU A 93 -8.75 10.43 -6.75
C GLU A 93 -10.19 9.87 -6.87
N ALA A 94 -10.41 8.97 -7.82
CA ALA A 94 -11.70 8.31 -8.02
C ALA A 94 -12.11 7.44 -6.80
N ALA A 95 -11.13 6.86 -6.13
CA ALA A 95 -11.37 6.11 -4.89
C ALA A 95 -11.78 7.04 -3.74
N ALA A 96 -11.19 8.25 -3.63
CA ALA A 96 -11.52 9.23 -2.59
C ALA A 96 -12.96 9.72 -2.70
N GLU A 97 -13.47 9.99 -3.91
CA GLU A 97 -14.89 10.26 -4.14
C GLU A 97 -15.79 9.09 -3.69
N THR A 98 -15.36 7.86 -3.96
CA THR A 98 -16.08 6.66 -3.52
C THR A 98 -16.06 6.51 -2.00
N CYS A 99 -14.91 6.83 -1.35
CA CYS A 99 -14.79 6.84 0.10
C CYS A 99 -15.78 7.81 0.75
N THR A 100 -15.97 9.01 0.20
CA THR A 100 -16.94 10.00 0.71
C THR A 100 -18.36 9.44 0.75
N ARG A 101 -18.75 8.71 -0.30
CA ARG A 101 -20.08 8.09 -0.37
C ARG A 101 -20.25 6.93 0.62
N LEU A 102 -19.23 6.07 0.72
CA LEU A 102 -19.28 4.87 1.58
C LEU A 102 -19.12 5.21 3.05
N ALA A 103 -18.11 5.99 3.43
CA ALA A 103 -17.82 6.34 4.82
C ALA A 103 -18.80 7.38 5.40
N GLY A 104 -19.54 8.10 4.55
CA GLY A 104 -20.43 9.15 4.98
C GLY A 104 -19.72 10.18 5.88
N LYS A 105 -20.43 10.63 6.95
CA LYS A 105 -19.89 11.64 7.87
C LYS A 105 -19.10 11.07 9.07
N ARG A 106 -19.10 9.76 9.29
CA ARG A 106 -18.55 9.15 10.52
C ARG A 106 -17.53 8.05 10.26
N GLY A 107 -17.60 7.38 9.11
CA GLY A 107 -16.71 6.28 8.78
C GLY A 107 -15.26 6.73 8.66
N LEU A 108 -14.35 5.85 9.04
CA LEU A 108 -12.92 6.03 8.83
C LEU A 108 -12.51 5.64 7.41
N VAL A 109 -11.46 6.25 6.90
CA VAL A 109 -10.84 5.87 5.64
C VAL A 109 -9.38 5.52 5.89
N LEU A 110 -9.00 4.28 5.59
CA LEU A 110 -7.65 3.78 5.73
C LEU A 110 -6.96 3.69 4.38
N THR A 111 -5.74 4.23 4.28
CA THR A 111 -4.84 3.94 3.17
C THR A 111 -3.59 3.20 3.61
N LEU A 112 -3.28 2.10 2.93
CA LEU A 112 -2.03 1.34 3.04
C LEU A 112 -1.25 1.35 1.71
N GLN A 113 -1.61 2.27 0.82
CA GLN A 113 -0.96 2.43 -0.48
C GLN A 113 0.50 2.82 -0.31
N ASN A 114 1.35 2.39 -1.25
CA ASN A 114 2.77 2.74 -1.23
C ASN A 114 3.00 4.18 -1.70
N GLY A 115 4.08 4.78 -1.22
CA GLY A 115 4.49 6.13 -1.60
C GLY A 115 3.81 7.22 -0.78
N LEU A 116 4.02 8.47 -1.20
CA LEU A 116 3.47 9.69 -0.60
C LEU A 116 2.36 10.28 -1.48
N GLY A 117 1.52 11.12 -0.90
CA GLY A 117 0.49 11.87 -1.62
C GLY A 117 -0.88 11.18 -1.62
N ASN A 118 -0.98 9.89 -1.30
CA ASN A 118 -2.27 9.19 -1.33
C ASN A 118 -3.24 9.68 -0.23
N ALA A 119 -2.74 9.89 0.98
CA ALA A 119 -3.55 10.40 2.09
C ALA A 119 -3.95 11.86 1.87
N GLU A 120 -3.07 12.65 1.26
CA GLU A 120 -3.33 14.04 0.86
C GLU A 120 -4.48 14.12 -0.15
N VAL A 121 -4.47 13.31 -1.18
CA VAL A 121 -5.56 13.22 -2.17
C VAL A 121 -6.87 12.80 -1.50
N ILE A 122 -6.83 11.82 -0.59
CA ILE A 122 -8.03 11.43 0.17
C ILE A 122 -8.53 12.59 1.04
N ALA A 123 -7.63 13.41 1.61
CA ALA A 123 -7.98 14.55 2.46
C ALA A 123 -8.65 15.71 1.70
N GLU A 124 -8.58 15.74 0.39
CA GLU A 124 -9.36 16.70 -0.43
C GLU A 124 -10.86 16.37 -0.41
N HIS A 125 -11.23 15.12 -0.07
CA HIS A 125 -12.60 14.62 -0.09
C HIS A 125 -13.13 14.19 1.28
N VAL A 126 -12.24 13.79 2.19
CA VAL A 126 -12.55 13.25 3.51
C VAL A 126 -11.88 14.11 4.58
N GLU A 127 -12.58 14.43 5.65
CA GLU A 127 -12.00 15.16 6.78
C GLU A 127 -10.74 14.47 7.31
N ALA A 128 -9.63 15.22 7.42
CA ALA A 128 -8.31 14.70 7.76
C ALA A 128 -8.27 13.91 9.09
N GLY A 129 -9.07 14.31 10.08
CA GLY A 129 -9.22 13.62 11.36
C GLY A 129 -9.92 12.25 11.28
N ARG A 130 -10.39 11.84 10.08
CA ARG A 130 -10.97 10.51 9.83
C ARG A 130 -10.10 9.63 8.93
N ILE A 131 -8.91 10.12 8.57
CA ILE A 131 -7.98 9.37 7.73
C ILE A 131 -6.99 8.64 8.62
N VAL A 132 -6.98 7.33 8.47
CA VAL A 132 -5.96 6.43 9.00
C VAL A 132 -4.98 6.12 7.88
N ALA A 133 -3.70 6.21 8.16
CA ALA A 133 -2.68 5.85 7.19
C ALA A 133 -1.70 4.85 7.81
N GLY A 134 -0.94 4.15 6.98
CA GLY A 134 0.01 3.21 7.51
C GLY A 134 0.79 2.46 6.45
N THR A 135 1.50 1.45 6.92
CA THR A 135 2.27 0.56 6.08
C THR A 135 1.97 -0.89 6.43
N THR A 136 2.06 -1.77 5.45
CA THR A 136 1.97 -3.21 5.69
C THR A 136 3.17 -3.93 5.07
N ALA A 137 3.63 -4.98 5.73
CA ALA A 137 4.61 -5.92 5.23
C ALA A 137 3.96 -7.21 4.69
N GLN A 138 2.64 -7.22 4.53
CA GLN A 138 1.94 -8.30 3.82
C GLN A 138 2.29 -8.26 2.33
N GLY A 139 2.46 -9.42 1.74
CA GLY A 139 2.75 -9.58 0.31
C GLY A 139 1.67 -10.39 -0.40
N ALA A 140 1.21 -9.90 -1.54
CA ALA A 140 0.27 -10.64 -2.39
C ALA A 140 0.54 -10.42 -3.87
N THR A 141 0.27 -11.44 -4.68
CA THR A 141 0.35 -11.37 -6.14
C THR A 141 -0.95 -11.87 -6.74
N LEU A 142 -1.55 -11.10 -7.64
CA LEU A 142 -2.73 -11.54 -8.37
C LEU A 142 -2.30 -12.55 -9.44
N LEU A 143 -2.88 -13.76 -9.40
CA LEU A 143 -2.59 -14.84 -10.36
C LEU A 143 -3.51 -14.81 -11.58
N GLY A 144 -4.65 -14.10 -11.44
CA GLY A 144 -5.67 -13.95 -12.47
C GLY A 144 -7.00 -13.52 -11.86
N PRO A 145 -8.07 -13.42 -12.64
CA PRO A 145 -9.39 -13.06 -12.13
C PRO A 145 -9.87 -14.04 -11.05
N GLY A 146 -10.13 -13.50 -9.85
CA GLY A 146 -10.57 -14.28 -8.69
C GLY A 146 -9.51 -15.17 -8.05
N ALA A 147 -8.21 -14.96 -8.35
CA ALA A 147 -7.13 -15.79 -7.78
C ALA A 147 -5.93 -14.94 -7.36
N LEU A 148 -5.41 -15.21 -6.17
CA LEU A 148 -4.20 -14.56 -5.65
C LEU A 148 -3.28 -15.56 -4.94
N ARG A 149 -2.01 -15.19 -4.85
CA ARG A 149 -1.02 -15.83 -3.97
C ARG A 149 -0.67 -14.89 -2.84
N HIS A 150 -0.81 -15.35 -1.60
CA HIS A 150 -0.28 -14.70 -0.42
C HIS A 150 1.21 -15.03 -0.32
N ALA A 151 2.07 -14.06 -0.57
CA ALA A 151 3.52 -14.26 -0.66
C ALA A 151 4.23 -14.22 0.71
N GLY A 152 3.48 -14.05 1.78
CA GLY A 152 3.98 -13.99 3.15
C GLY A 152 3.37 -12.84 3.93
N GLY A 153 3.38 -12.99 5.25
CA GLY A 153 2.87 -12.02 6.22
C GLY A 153 3.99 -11.22 6.88
N GLY A 154 3.64 -10.08 7.38
CA GLY A 154 4.46 -9.25 8.24
C GLY A 154 3.61 -8.17 8.89
N THR A 155 4.19 -7.46 9.84
CA THR A 155 3.48 -6.50 10.68
C THR A 155 2.93 -5.34 9.85
N THR A 156 1.70 -4.96 10.15
CA THR A 156 1.05 -3.73 9.67
C THR A 156 1.16 -2.67 10.75
N HIS A 157 1.40 -1.44 10.37
CA HIS A 157 1.45 -0.31 11.29
C HIS A 157 0.45 0.75 10.85
N LEU A 158 -0.38 1.23 11.77
CA LEU A 158 -1.43 2.19 11.50
C LEU A 158 -1.36 3.37 12.48
N GLY A 159 -1.74 4.55 12.02
CA GLY A 159 -1.91 5.72 12.87
C GLY A 159 -2.81 6.77 12.21
N MET A 160 -3.18 7.80 12.94
CA MET A 160 -3.97 8.91 12.38
C MET A 160 -3.07 9.77 11.48
N TRP A 161 -3.50 9.99 10.24
CA TRP A 161 -2.71 10.73 9.25
C TRP A 161 -2.50 12.20 9.63
N ALA A 162 -3.53 12.86 10.13
CA ALA A 162 -3.46 14.27 10.54
C ALA A 162 -2.74 14.49 11.87
N GLY A 163 -2.20 13.44 12.50
CA GLY A 163 -1.66 13.48 13.85
C GLY A 163 -2.75 13.53 14.93
N GLY A 164 -2.34 13.76 16.19
CA GLY A 164 -3.22 13.71 17.34
C GLY A 164 -3.26 12.32 17.99
N SER A 165 -4.28 12.05 18.82
CA SER A 165 -4.40 10.73 19.46
C SER A 165 -4.69 9.65 18.44
N SER A 166 -3.85 8.64 18.39
CA SER A 166 -4.04 7.45 17.55
C SER A 166 -5.18 6.54 18.02
N ASP A 167 -5.84 6.85 19.13
CA ASP A 167 -6.93 6.03 19.68
C ASP A 167 -8.11 5.86 18.73
N ALA A 168 -8.34 6.85 17.84
CA ALA A 168 -9.38 6.74 16.82
C ALA A 168 -9.11 5.61 15.80
N ALA A 169 -7.86 5.23 15.58
CA ALA A 169 -7.47 4.11 14.72
C ALA A 169 -7.51 2.76 15.44
N ARG A 170 -7.62 2.72 16.77
CA ARG A 170 -7.62 1.48 17.58
C ARG A 170 -8.64 0.45 17.12
N PRO A 171 -9.90 0.81 16.80
CA PRO A 171 -10.87 -0.19 16.32
C PRO A 171 -10.42 -0.89 15.03
N VAL A 172 -9.67 -0.20 14.16
CA VAL A 172 -9.10 -0.79 12.94
C VAL A 172 -7.96 -1.75 13.27
N VAL A 173 -7.10 -1.37 14.23
CA VAL A 173 -6.01 -2.24 14.72
C VAL A 173 -6.59 -3.52 15.34
N ASP A 174 -7.63 -3.38 16.17
CA ASP A 174 -8.29 -4.52 16.82
C ASP A 174 -8.96 -5.44 15.78
N LEU A 175 -9.62 -4.88 14.76
CA LEU A 175 -10.21 -5.62 13.65
C LEU A 175 -9.15 -6.44 12.89
N PHE A 176 -8.02 -5.83 12.57
CA PHE A 176 -6.94 -6.50 11.83
C PHE A 176 -6.28 -7.60 12.67
N ASN A 177 -5.98 -7.33 13.94
CA ASN A 177 -5.41 -8.34 14.84
C ASN A 177 -6.37 -9.52 15.05
N ALA A 178 -7.67 -9.26 15.21
CA ALA A 178 -8.68 -10.31 15.30
C ALA A 178 -8.76 -11.16 14.02
N ALA A 179 -8.41 -10.57 12.86
CA ALA A 179 -8.32 -11.27 11.57
C ALA A 179 -6.95 -11.94 11.31
N GLY A 180 -6.06 -11.98 12.32
CA GLY A 180 -4.72 -12.57 12.17
C GLY A 180 -3.74 -11.71 11.37
N ILE A 181 -4.07 -10.45 11.14
CA ILE A 181 -3.17 -9.47 10.51
C ILE A 181 -2.48 -8.71 11.64
N GLU A 182 -1.28 -9.17 12.03
CA GLU A 182 -0.51 -8.51 13.08
C GLU A 182 -0.41 -7.00 12.81
N THR A 183 -0.96 -6.20 13.73
CA THR A 183 -1.10 -4.76 13.53
C THR A 183 -0.75 -4.00 14.79
N LEU A 184 0.10 -2.99 14.65
CA LEU A 184 0.54 -2.10 15.71
C LEU A 184 0.04 -0.67 15.45
N LEU A 185 -0.38 -0.02 16.53
CA LEU A 185 -0.73 1.40 16.51
C LEU A 185 0.53 2.24 16.66
N VAL A 186 0.68 3.28 15.82
CA VAL A 186 1.79 4.22 15.88
C VAL A 186 1.28 5.66 15.98
N GLU A 187 2.03 6.51 16.64
CA GLU A 187 1.69 7.94 16.78
C GLU A 187 2.24 8.77 15.61
N ASP A 188 3.45 8.47 15.17
CA ASP A 188 4.12 9.14 14.06
C ASP A 188 4.05 8.30 12.77
N VAL A 189 2.91 8.39 12.11
CA VAL A 189 2.68 7.70 10.84
C VAL A 189 3.47 8.33 9.68
N ALA A 190 3.78 9.61 9.76
CA ALA A 190 4.58 10.29 8.74
C ALA A 190 6.00 9.70 8.66
N SER A 191 6.69 9.63 9.81
CA SER A 191 8.00 8.98 9.89
C SER A 191 7.97 7.53 9.40
N LEU A 192 6.92 6.78 9.75
CA LEU A 192 6.74 5.39 9.32
C LEU A 192 6.67 5.28 7.78
N ILE A 193 5.83 6.09 7.14
CA ILE A 193 5.63 6.09 5.68
C ILE A 193 6.93 6.51 4.97
N TRP A 194 7.60 7.56 5.48
CA TRP A 194 8.86 8.01 4.92
C TRP A 194 9.96 6.96 5.03
N ASN A 195 10.10 6.27 6.16
CA ASN A 195 11.08 5.20 6.32
C ASN A 195 10.86 4.05 5.33
N LYS A 196 9.61 3.66 5.09
CA LYS A 196 9.28 2.68 4.04
C LYS A 196 9.58 3.23 2.64
N LEU A 197 9.32 4.52 2.42
CA LEU A 197 9.62 5.16 1.13
C LEU A 197 11.11 5.17 0.84
N LEU A 198 11.99 5.41 1.82
CA LEU A 198 13.45 5.35 1.64
C LEU A 198 13.89 3.99 1.08
N VAL A 199 13.32 2.89 1.57
CA VAL A 199 13.56 1.56 1.02
C VAL A 199 13.07 1.46 -0.43
N ASN A 200 11.85 1.92 -0.71
CA ASN A 200 11.26 1.83 -2.04
C ASN A 200 12.01 2.64 -3.10
N VAL A 201 12.43 3.88 -2.78
CA VAL A 201 13.15 4.74 -3.73
C VAL A 201 14.56 4.22 -4.04
N GLY A 202 15.17 3.51 -3.08
CA GLY A 202 16.49 2.91 -3.26
C GLY A 202 16.46 1.63 -4.10
N ILE A 203 15.38 0.86 -4.05
CA ILE A 203 15.35 -0.48 -4.65
C ILE A 203 14.48 -0.52 -5.92
N ASN A 204 13.25 0.01 -5.85
CA ASN A 204 12.20 -0.37 -6.80
C ASN A 204 12.46 0.07 -8.24
N ALA A 205 12.81 1.34 -8.46
CA ALA A 205 13.03 1.85 -9.80
C ALA A 205 14.30 1.24 -10.45
N ILE A 206 15.37 1.06 -9.67
CA ILE A 206 16.62 0.48 -10.16
C ILE A 206 16.39 -0.96 -10.60
N THR A 207 15.79 -1.78 -9.75
CA THR A 207 15.50 -3.18 -10.08
C THR A 207 14.49 -3.31 -11.21
N ALA A 208 13.49 -2.42 -11.29
CA ALA A 208 12.52 -2.41 -12.39
C ALA A 208 13.17 -2.12 -13.76
N LEU A 209 14.06 -1.13 -13.82
CA LEU A 209 14.76 -0.74 -15.05
C LEU A 209 15.78 -1.78 -15.52
N THR A 210 16.44 -2.44 -14.59
CA THR A 210 17.56 -3.36 -14.90
C THR A 210 17.14 -4.82 -15.01
N GLY A 211 15.93 -5.17 -14.58
CA GLY A 211 15.45 -6.55 -14.60
C GLY A 211 15.98 -7.43 -13.46
N ILE A 212 16.83 -6.90 -12.57
CA ILE A 212 17.48 -7.65 -11.49
C ILE A 212 16.55 -7.85 -10.28
N THR A 213 16.90 -8.81 -9.42
CA THR A 213 16.29 -8.99 -8.10
C THR A 213 16.81 -7.99 -7.07
N ASN A 214 16.18 -7.93 -5.90
CA ASN A 214 16.59 -7.00 -4.86
C ASN A 214 18.03 -7.25 -4.39
N GLY A 215 18.45 -8.51 -4.26
CA GLY A 215 19.81 -8.85 -3.82
C GLY A 215 20.88 -8.53 -4.85
N GLU A 216 20.60 -8.77 -6.12
CA GLU A 216 21.53 -8.50 -7.23
C GLU A 216 21.87 -6.99 -7.34
N LEU A 217 21.01 -6.10 -6.80
CA LEU A 217 21.33 -4.67 -6.68
C LEU A 217 22.66 -4.43 -5.93
N LEU A 218 23.00 -5.34 -5.01
CA LEU A 218 24.21 -5.24 -4.19
C LEU A 218 25.47 -5.81 -4.85
N ASP A 219 25.35 -6.51 -5.98
CA ASP A 219 26.48 -7.18 -6.63
C ASP A 219 27.42 -6.22 -7.33
N LEU A 220 26.90 -5.11 -7.86
CA LEU A 220 27.67 -4.12 -8.58
C LEU A 220 27.81 -2.79 -7.81
N GLU A 221 29.03 -2.21 -7.81
CA GLU A 221 29.26 -0.91 -7.17
C GLU A 221 28.42 0.21 -7.78
N VAL A 222 28.16 0.16 -9.09
CA VAL A 222 27.36 1.18 -9.76
C VAL A 222 25.92 1.18 -9.30
N THR A 223 25.29 0.02 -9.09
CA THR A 223 23.91 -0.08 -8.58
C THR A 223 23.83 0.27 -7.10
N ARG A 224 24.82 -0.13 -6.27
CA ARG A 224 24.92 0.31 -4.88
C ARG A 224 25.04 1.83 -4.77
N THR A 225 25.88 2.44 -5.62
CA THR A 225 26.07 3.89 -5.63
C THR A 225 24.78 4.61 -6.04
N LEU A 226 24.11 4.15 -7.08
CA LEU A 226 22.85 4.73 -7.53
C LEU A 226 21.76 4.63 -6.43
N CYS A 227 21.64 3.48 -5.77
CA CYS A 227 20.76 3.28 -4.64
C CYS A 227 21.08 4.24 -3.50
N ARG A 228 22.36 4.33 -3.10
CA ARG A 228 22.83 5.27 -2.05
C ARG A 228 22.43 6.70 -2.38
N MET A 229 22.67 7.16 -3.59
CA MET A 229 22.35 8.53 -4.02
C MET A 229 20.85 8.80 -3.95
N ALA A 230 20.01 7.89 -4.45
CA ALA A 230 18.55 8.04 -4.41
C ALA A 230 18.03 8.13 -2.97
N VAL A 231 18.54 7.27 -2.07
CA VAL A 231 18.16 7.27 -0.65
C VAL A 231 18.63 8.54 0.04
N GLN A 232 19.85 8.98 -0.19
CA GLN A 232 20.41 10.20 0.44
C GLN A 232 19.65 11.47 0.03
N GLU A 233 19.22 11.58 -1.23
CA GLU A 233 18.36 12.69 -1.68
C GLU A 233 17.03 12.71 -0.91
N ALA A 234 16.38 11.55 -0.79
CA ALA A 234 15.11 11.41 -0.09
C ALA A 234 15.26 11.62 1.43
N GLU A 235 16.30 11.08 2.06
CA GLU A 235 16.63 11.30 3.47
C GLU A 235 16.90 12.78 3.78
N SER A 236 17.72 13.44 2.95
CA SER A 236 18.02 14.88 3.09
C SER A 236 16.75 15.73 2.99
N LEU A 237 15.84 15.38 2.09
CA LEU A 237 14.56 16.05 1.94
C LEU A 237 13.68 15.83 3.18
N ALA A 238 13.50 14.57 3.64
CA ALA A 238 12.70 14.25 4.81
C ALA A 238 13.15 15.06 6.04
N ARG A 239 14.46 15.07 6.32
CA ARG A 239 15.03 15.85 7.43
C ARG A 239 14.78 17.36 7.29
N ALA A 240 14.84 17.89 6.08
CA ALA A 240 14.56 19.29 5.80
C ALA A 240 13.08 19.65 6.00
N LEU A 241 12.17 18.70 5.81
CA LEU A 241 10.74 18.83 6.07
C LEU A 241 10.39 18.59 7.54
N GLY A 242 11.39 18.33 8.41
CA GLY A 242 11.18 18.05 9.83
C GLY A 242 10.67 16.63 10.11
N ILE A 243 10.68 15.74 9.11
CA ILE A 243 10.28 14.34 9.28
C ILE A 243 11.44 13.56 9.91
N GLN A 244 11.14 12.84 10.97
CA GLN A 244 12.13 11.96 11.59
C GLN A 244 12.24 10.67 10.78
N VAL A 245 13.41 10.43 10.21
CA VAL A 245 13.73 9.18 9.53
C VAL A 245 14.84 8.47 10.26
N MET A 246 14.92 7.16 10.05
CA MET A 246 15.93 6.31 10.68
C MET A 246 17.35 6.81 10.42
N ASP A 247 18.23 6.60 11.39
CA ASP A 247 19.65 6.77 11.17
C ASP A 247 20.19 5.62 10.28
N HIS A 248 21.24 5.90 9.53
CA HIS A 248 21.84 4.90 8.63
C HIS A 248 20.86 4.32 7.60
N ALA A 249 20.02 5.19 7.01
CA ALA A 249 18.98 4.78 6.07
C ALA A 249 19.52 3.96 4.87
N VAL A 250 20.69 4.32 4.35
CA VAL A 250 21.32 3.58 3.23
C VAL A 250 21.67 2.16 3.63
N GLU A 251 22.30 1.98 4.81
CA GLU A 251 22.67 0.68 5.35
C GLU A 251 21.44 -0.18 5.56
N HIS A 252 20.38 0.39 6.11
CA HIS A 252 19.11 -0.30 6.27
C HIS A 252 18.50 -0.74 4.92
N VAL A 253 18.53 0.13 3.91
CA VAL A 253 18.05 -0.23 2.55
C VAL A 253 18.86 -1.40 1.99
N PHE A 254 20.17 -1.44 2.19
CA PHE A 254 21.02 -2.56 1.78
C PHE A 254 20.71 -3.85 2.56
N GLU A 255 20.39 -3.74 3.86
CA GLU A 255 19.94 -4.88 4.67
C GLU A 255 18.62 -5.45 4.14
N VAL A 256 17.64 -4.59 3.84
CA VAL A 256 16.37 -5.00 3.25
C VAL A 256 16.58 -5.64 1.88
N ALA A 257 17.42 -5.05 1.03
CA ALA A 257 17.75 -5.62 -0.28
C ALA A 257 18.35 -7.02 -0.15
N ARG A 258 19.23 -7.24 0.84
CA ARG A 258 19.83 -8.55 1.14
C ARG A 258 18.81 -9.53 1.70
N ALA A 259 18.00 -9.11 2.68
CA ALA A 259 16.99 -9.95 3.32
C ALA A 259 15.88 -10.41 2.34
N THR A 260 15.59 -9.58 1.32
CA THR A 260 14.62 -9.88 0.27
C THR A 260 15.31 -10.26 -1.06
N GLY A 261 16.52 -10.79 -1.00
CA GLY A 261 17.43 -10.91 -2.13
C GLY A 261 16.88 -11.65 -3.34
N ALA A 262 16.12 -12.72 -3.12
CA ALA A 262 15.49 -13.50 -4.18
C ALA A 262 14.22 -12.84 -4.76
N ASN A 263 13.72 -11.77 -4.14
CA ASN A 263 12.46 -11.16 -4.55
C ASN A 263 12.68 -10.20 -5.74
N ARG A 264 11.70 -10.19 -6.63
CA ARG A 264 11.49 -9.12 -7.59
C ARG A 264 10.72 -8.01 -6.90
N SER A 265 11.17 -6.76 -6.97
CA SER A 265 10.45 -5.62 -6.36
C SER A 265 9.03 -5.49 -6.92
N SER A 266 8.11 -4.87 -6.17
CA SER A 266 6.73 -4.66 -6.64
C SER A 266 6.67 -3.88 -7.95
N MET A 267 7.52 -2.84 -8.08
CA MET A 267 7.63 -2.07 -9.33
C MET A 267 8.23 -2.90 -10.46
N GLY A 268 9.22 -3.75 -10.17
CA GLY A 268 9.77 -4.70 -11.14
C GLY A 268 8.70 -5.65 -11.67
N GLN A 269 7.86 -6.20 -10.78
CA GLN A 269 6.74 -7.05 -11.19
C GLN A 269 5.71 -6.30 -12.04
N ASP A 270 5.45 -5.02 -11.76
CA ASP A 270 4.56 -4.21 -12.60
C ASP A 270 5.16 -4.01 -14.00
N VAL A 271 6.46 -3.68 -14.09
CA VAL A 271 7.18 -3.53 -15.37
C VAL A 271 7.18 -4.83 -16.16
N ASP A 272 7.51 -5.96 -15.53
CA ASP A 272 7.54 -7.29 -16.15
C ASP A 272 6.18 -7.69 -16.78
N HIS A 273 5.08 -7.15 -16.24
CA HIS A 273 3.71 -7.40 -16.73
C HIS A 273 3.11 -6.23 -17.51
N HIS A 274 3.91 -5.25 -17.92
CA HIS A 274 3.45 -4.03 -18.61
C HIS A 274 2.32 -3.29 -17.87
N ARG A 275 2.37 -3.25 -16.54
CA ARG A 275 1.41 -2.54 -15.71
C ARG A 275 1.96 -1.17 -15.33
N MET A 276 1.06 -0.18 -15.21
CA MET A 276 1.43 1.13 -14.66
C MET A 276 1.96 0.98 -13.24
N THR A 277 3.10 1.64 -12.97
CA THR A 277 3.77 1.62 -11.67
C THR A 277 3.34 2.77 -10.78
N GLU A 278 3.77 2.76 -9.54
CA GLU A 278 3.57 3.85 -8.56
C GLU A 278 4.77 4.81 -8.51
N ILE A 279 5.59 4.87 -9.55
CA ILE A 279 6.82 5.67 -9.59
C ILE A 279 6.61 7.15 -9.22
N ARG A 280 5.47 7.73 -9.63
CA ARG A 280 5.12 9.13 -9.34
C ARG A 280 4.95 9.40 -7.85
N MET A 281 4.44 8.44 -7.09
CA MET A 281 4.24 8.53 -5.63
C MET A 281 5.48 8.07 -4.83
N MET A 282 6.54 7.69 -5.51
CA MET A 282 7.84 7.28 -4.93
C MET A 282 8.93 8.28 -5.35
N ASN A 283 9.82 7.88 -6.26
CA ASN A 283 10.92 8.73 -6.73
C ASN A 283 10.41 10.05 -7.34
N GLY A 284 9.30 10.02 -8.09
CA GLY A 284 8.67 11.21 -8.65
C GLY A 284 8.25 12.21 -7.58
N LYS A 285 7.64 11.74 -6.48
CA LYS A 285 7.21 12.61 -5.37
C LYS A 285 8.39 13.21 -4.61
N ILE A 286 9.50 12.47 -4.47
CA ILE A 286 10.75 13.02 -3.91
C ILE A 286 11.27 14.16 -4.77
N ALA A 287 11.31 13.99 -6.10
CA ALA A 287 11.77 15.03 -7.02
C ALA A 287 10.85 16.27 -7.02
N GLU A 288 9.54 16.05 -6.95
CA GLU A 288 8.52 17.11 -6.86
C GLU A 288 8.67 17.94 -5.59
N LEU A 289 8.65 17.26 -4.42
CA LEU A 289 8.78 17.92 -3.12
C LEU A 289 10.13 18.62 -2.95
N ALA A 290 11.22 18.04 -3.45
CA ALA A 290 12.52 18.69 -3.43
C ALA A 290 12.48 20.04 -4.18
N ARG A 291 11.89 20.05 -5.38
CA ARG A 291 11.73 21.28 -6.17
C ARG A 291 10.85 22.32 -5.47
N GLU A 292 9.73 21.91 -4.85
CA GLU A 292 8.82 22.79 -4.11
C GLU A 292 9.51 23.46 -2.92
N HIS A 293 10.48 22.77 -2.32
CA HIS A 293 11.25 23.28 -1.18
C HIS A 293 12.64 23.84 -1.57
N GLY A 294 12.85 24.19 -2.83
CA GLY A 294 14.10 24.79 -3.32
C GLY A 294 15.33 23.87 -3.23
N ARG A 295 15.10 22.56 -3.28
CA ARG A 295 16.12 21.51 -3.22
C ARG A 295 16.20 20.72 -4.52
N HIS A 296 17.21 19.87 -4.63
CA HIS A 296 17.44 19.06 -5.82
C HIS A 296 17.45 17.58 -5.45
N ALA A 297 16.80 16.77 -6.29
CA ALA A 297 16.81 15.32 -6.24
C ALA A 297 16.99 14.73 -7.66
N PRO A 298 18.15 14.98 -8.29
CA PRO A 298 18.37 14.64 -9.70
C PRO A 298 18.33 13.14 -9.97
N VAL A 299 18.77 12.31 -9.02
CA VAL A 299 18.74 10.83 -9.18
C VAL A 299 17.28 10.34 -9.12
N ASN A 300 16.51 10.79 -8.16
CA ASN A 300 15.10 10.43 -8.05
C ASN A 300 14.31 10.93 -9.28
N PHE A 301 14.58 12.14 -9.77
CA PHE A 301 14.00 12.65 -11.00
C PHE A 301 14.35 11.76 -12.21
N ALA A 302 15.62 11.42 -12.39
CA ALA A 302 16.06 10.59 -13.52
C ALA A 302 15.42 9.19 -13.48
N LEU A 303 15.38 8.54 -12.32
CA LEU A 303 14.73 7.24 -12.14
C LEU A 303 13.23 7.31 -12.46
N SER A 304 12.55 8.36 -12.00
CA SER A 304 11.15 8.58 -12.31
C SER A 304 10.91 8.77 -13.79
N ALA A 305 11.68 9.64 -14.43
CA ALA A 305 11.55 9.93 -15.87
C ALA A 305 11.79 8.68 -16.73
N LEU A 306 12.77 7.85 -16.37
CA LEU A 306 13.06 6.60 -17.10
C LEU A 306 11.91 5.59 -16.99
N ILE A 307 11.35 5.38 -15.79
CA ILE A 307 10.20 4.49 -15.59
C ILE A 307 8.97 5.05 -16.30
N GLU A 308 8.69 6.35 -16.20
CA GLU A 308 7.55 6.97 -16.89
C GLU A 308 7.68 6.84 -18.41
N THR A 309 8.89 7.00 -18.94
CA THR A 309 9.17 6.80 -20.37
C THR A 309 8.93 5.33 -20.76
N LEU A 310 9.46 4.39 -19.97
CA LEU A 310 9.28 2.96 -20.21
C LEU A 310 7.79 2.58 -20.30
N GLN A 311 7.00 2.98 -19.30
CA GLN A 311 5.58 2.61 -19.26
C GLN A 311 4.71 3.36 -20.28
N ALA A 312 5.15 4.52 -20.78
CA ALA A 312 4.48 5.22 -21.89
C ALA A 312 4.58 4.46 -23.22
N HIS A 313 5.51 3.51 -23.33
CA HIS A 313 5.74 2.67 -24.51
C HIS A 313 5.24 1.23 -24.34
N TYR A 314 4.45 0.94 -23.31
CA TYR A 314 3.84 -0.39 -23.19
C TYR A 314 2.89 -0.66 -24.36
N PRO A 315 2.82 -1.90 -24.85
CA PRO A 315 1.84 -2.29 -25.87
C PRO A 315 0.42 -1.94 -25.40
N ARG A 316 -0.36 -1.36 -26.29
CA ARG A 316 -1.77 -1.04 -26.03
C ARG A 316 -2.64 -2.26 -26.24
#